data_a062e77874fb91fd0dff1baf14075999
#
_entry.id   a062e77874fb91fd0dff1baf14075999
#
_cell.length_a   1.000
_cell.length_b   1.000
_cell.length_c   1.000
_cell.angle_alpha   90.00
_cell.angle_beta   90.00
_cell.angle_gamma   90.00
#
_symmetry.space_group_name_H-M   'P 1'
#
loop_
_entity.id
_entity.type
_entity.pdbx_description
1 polymer ?
#
loop_
_entity_poly.entity_id
_entity_poly.type
_entity_poly.pdbx_seq_one_letter_code
_entity_poly.pdbx_strand_id
1 'polypeptide(L)'
;MIYMVEMDLPHPERLAAWHAWYREHIHILLSVPGFRASQRFQALVPAAAPFLALHEVASAVLFESAAYRGRGGPASVGEWHDLQTNWHRNLLDGIDQTPDVPADHYVLLLRDVRDVEVPAPVTWLHAIGLDRSVAECGLGLIGDPGPFEALARRDDRVRLYRPISGKIRAQGHSE
;
A
#
# COMPACT_ATOMS: atom_id res chain seq x y z
N MET A 1 0.50 1.36 -12.98
CA MET A 1 1.55 1.14 -11.93
C MET A 1 0.97 1.30 -10.54
N ILE A 2 1.55 0.60 -9.58
CA ILE A 2 1.19 0.72 -8.15
C ILE A 2 2.34 1.36 -7.37
N TYR A 3 2.02 2.39 -6.61
CA TYR A 3 2.88 2.88 -5.55
C TYR A 3 2.42 2.26 -4.24
N MET A 4 3.20 1.30 -3.75
CA MET A 4 2.94 0.55 -2.51
C MET A 4 3.72 1.16 -1.36
N VAL A 5 3.04 1.47 -0.27
CA VAL A 5 3.66 1.97 0.95
C VAL A 5 3.30 1.04 2.10
N GLU A 6 4.32 0.45 2.72
CA GLU A 6 4.21 -0.38 3.91
C GLU A 6 4.76 0.39 5.10
N MET A 7 4.14 0.29 6.26
CA MET A 7 4.56 1.01 7.46
C MET A 7 4.01 0.42 8.74
N ASP A 8 4.67 0.76 9.86
CA ASP A 8 4.19 0.58 11.21
C ASP A 8 4.16 1.92 11.95
N LEU A 9 3.27 2.05 12.91
CA LEU A 9 3.25 3.12 13.91
C LEU A 9 3.24 2.48 15.31
N PRO A 10 4.41 2.25 15.94
CA PRO A 10 4.52 1.59 17.25
C PRO A 10 4.12 2.53 18.42
N HIS A 11 3.07 3.34 18.21
CA HIS A 11 2.52 4.33 19.12
C HIS A 11 1.00 4.20 19.19
N PRO A 12 0.46 3.22 19.93
CA PRO A 12 -0.98 2.94 19.95
C PRO A 12 -1.81 4.16 20.42
N GLU A 13 -1.27 4.98 21.31
CA GLU A 13 -1.89 6.22 21.79
C GLU A 13 -2.02 7.31 20.70
N ARG A 14 -1.21 7.23 19.64
CA ARG A 14 -1.20 8.17 18.51
C ARG A 14 -2.00 7.66 17.31
N LEU A 15 -2.43 6.40 17.33
CA LEU A 15 -2.97 5.72 16.15
C LEU A 15 -4.21 6.42 15.58
N ALA A 16 -5.11 6.89 16.42
CA ALA A 16 -6.32 7.59 15.98
C ALA A 16 -5.99 8.91 15.26
N ALA A 17 -5.05 9.69 15.79
CA ALA A 17 -4.58 10.93 15.18
C ALA A 17 -3.86 10.67 13.86
N TRP A 18 -3.03 9.63 13.80
CA TRP A 18 -2.34 9.22 12.60
C TRP A 18 -3.30 8.77 11.50
N HIS A 19 -4.34 8.01 11.83
CA HIS A 19 -5.37 7.63 10.86
C HIS A 19 -6.14 8.84 10.33
N ALA A 20 -6.41 9.82 11.17
CA ALA A 20 -7.06 11.07 10.75
C ALA A 20 -6.15 11.85 9.79
N TRP A 21 -4.88 12.04 10.15
CA TRP A 21 -3.89 12.67 9.28
C TRP A 21 -3.74 11.94 7.94
N TYR A 22 -3.66 10.60 7.97
CA TYR A 22 -3.44 9.83 6.74
C TYR A 22 -4.61 9.94 5.76
N ARG A 23 -5.84 10.08 6.25
CA ARG A 23 -7.00 10.36 5.37
C ARG A 23 -6.83 11.67 4.61
N GLU A 24 -6.44 12.72 5.30
CA GLU A 24 -6.15 14.02 4.67
C GLU A 24 -4.95 13.93 3.72
N HIS A 25 -3.91 13.22 4.11
CA HIS A 25 -2.73 13.00 3.28
C HIS A 25 -3.07 12.30 1.96
N ILE A 26 -4.00 11.34 1.95
CA ILE A 26 -4.49 10.73 0.70
C ILE A 26 -5.12 11.77 -0.22
N HIS A 27 -5.94 12.68 0.30
CA HIS A 27 -6.53 13.74 -0.53
C HIS A 27 -5.45 14.68 -1.10
N ILE A 28 -4.42 14.97 -0.33
CA ILE A 28 -3.25 15.73 -0.82
C ILE A 28 -2.55 14.96 -1.95
N LEU A 29 -2.26 13.68 -1.77
CA LEU A 29 -1.66 12.85 -2.81
C LEU A 29 -2.51 12.83 -4.09
N LEU A 30 -3.82 12.60 -3.95
CA LEU A 30 -4.76 12.57 -5.08
C LEU A 30 -4.92 13.93 -5.80
N SER A 31 -4.50 15.02 -5.16
CA SER A 31 -4.40 16.34 -5.81
C SER A 31 -3.14 16.53 -6.65
N VAL A 32 -2.17 15.63 -6.53
CA VAL A 32 -0.94 15.66 -7.32
C VAL A 32 -1.23 15.02 -8.69
N PRO A 33 -0.98 15.70 -9.81
CA PRO A 33 -1.18 15.12 -11.13
C PRO A 33 -0.45 13.80 -11.30
N GLY A 34 -1.17 12.77 -11.73
CA GLY A 34 -0.63 11.43 -11.92
C GLY A 34 -0.98 10.44 -10.80
N PHE A 35 -1.44 10.87 -9.62
CA PHE A 35 -2.16 9.99 -8.70
C PHE A 35 -3.60 9.80 -9.16
N ARG A 36 -4.08 8.56 -9.20
CA ARG A 36 -5.41 8.20 -9.73
C ARG A 36 -6.36 7.66 -8.67
N ALA A 37 -5.86 6.81 -7.78
CA ALA A 37 -6.65 6.22 -6.70
C ALA A 37 -5.77 5.80 -5.52
N SER A 38 -6.39 5.59 -4.37
CA SER A 38 -5.74 5.12 -3.16
C SER A 38 -6.69 4.28 -2.32
N GLN A 39 -6.17 3.22 -1.69
CA GLN A 39 -6.88 2.44 -0.68
C GLN A 39 -5.91 2.03 0.42
N ARG A 40 -6.39 2.01 1.67
CA ARG A 40 -5.61 1.65 2.86
C ARG A 40 -6.07 0.35 3.47
N PHE A 41 -5.11 -0.35 4.08
CA PHE A 41 -5.30 -1.67 4.65
C PHE A 41 -4.57 -1.82 5.98
N GLN A 42 -5.04 -2.78 6.77
CA GLN A 42 -4.44 -3.20 8.04
C GLN A 42 -4.27 -4.71 8.05
N ALA A 43 -3.13 -5.18 8.53
CA ALA A 43 -2.84 -6.61 8.65
C ALA A 43 -3.83 -7.33 9.58
N LEU A 44 -4.25 -8.54 9.17
CA LEU A 44 -5.11 -9.43 9.96
C LEU A 44 -4.34 -10.17 11.03
N VAL A 45 -3.08 -10.47 10.77
CA VAL A 45 -2.17 -11.15 11.69
C VAL A 45 -0.98 -10.25 11.96
N PRO A 46 -0.25 -10.40 13.07
CA PRO A 46 0.94 -9.61 13.34
C PRO A 46 1.92 -9.64 12.19
N ALA A 47 2.38 -8.47 11.74
CA ALA A 47 3.32 -8.28 10.66
C ALA A 47 4.26 -7.13 10.99
N ALA A 48 5.49 -7.14 10.45
CA ALA A 48 6.46 -6.07 10.66
C ALA A 48 5.97 -4.70 10.16
N ALA A 49 5.16 -4.69 9.09
CA ALA A 49 4.46 -3.50 8.62
C ALA A 49 2.94 -3.76 8.62
N PRO A 50 2.25 -3.49 9.74
CA PRO A 50 0.82 -3.78 9.88
C PRO A 50 -0.08 -2.89 9.03
N PHE A 51 0.42 -1.80 8.47
CA PHE A 51 -0.34 -0.91 7.60
C PHE A 51 0.21 -0.92 6.18
N LEU A 52 -0.72 -0.91 5.22
CA LEU A 52 -0.44 -0.90 3.79
C LEU A 52 -1.29 0.18 3.13
N ALA A 53 -0.70 0.92 2.20
CA ALA A 53 -1.41 1.77 1.26
C ALA A 53 -1.05 1.37 -0.18
N LEU A 54 -2.05 1.19 -1.01
CA LEU A 54 -1.90 0.97 -2.44
C LEU A 54 -2.43 2.18 -3.19
N HIS A 55 -1.56 2.82 -3.96
CA HIS A 55 -1.91 3.99 -4.77
C HIS A 55 -1.75 3.63 -6.25
N GLU A 56 -2.73 4.01 -7.06
CA GLU A 56 -2.60 3.98 -8.51
C GLU A 56 -1.87 5.23 -8.98
N VAL A 57 -0.81 5.04 -9.77
CA VAL A 57 -0.03 6.14 -10.32
C VAL A 57 0.15 5.99 -11.83
N ALA A 58 0.21 7.12 -12.54
CA ALA A 58 0.30 7.15 -13.99
C ALA A 58 1.67 6.68 -14.49
N SER A 59 2.74 7.11 -13.84
CA SER A 59 4.12 6.82 -14.26
C SER A 59 5.12 7.08 -13.14
N ALA A 60 6.34 6.55 -13.30
CA ALA A 60 7.46 6.78 -12.39
C ALA A 60 7.91 8.26 -12.33
N VAL A 61 7.76 8.99 -13.44
CA VAL A 61 8.16 10.40 -13.54
C VAL A 61 7.41 11.31 -12.56
N LEU A 62 6.23 10.87 -12.10
CA LEU A 62 5.47 11.56 -11.07
C LEU A 62 6.33 11.88 -9.83
N PHE A 63 7.16 10.95 -9.39
CA PHE A 63 7.96 11.09 -8.17
C PHE A 63 9.10 12.12 -8.29
N GLU A 64 9.43 12.51 -9.52
CA GLU A 64 10.42 13.55 -9.82
C GLU A 64 9.76 14.93 -9.98
N SER A 65 8.43 14.99 -10.05
CA SER A 65 7.70 16.23 -10.28
C SER A 65 7.81 17.20 -9.09
N ALA A 66 7.82 18.52 -9.40
CA ALA A 66 7.79 19.56 -8.37
C ALA A 66 6.51 19.48 -7.52
N ALA A 67 5.39 19.09 -8.12
CA ALA A 67 4.11 18.93 -7.43
C ALA A 67 4.19 17.83 -6.35
N TYR A 68 4.78 16.66 -6.67
CA TYR A 68 4.97 15.60 -5.70
C TYR A 68 5.96 15.99 -4.60
N ARG A 69 7.12 16.55 -4.97
CA ARG A 69 8.15 16.97 -3.99
C ARG A 69 7.62 18.03 -3.01
N GLY A 70 6.76 18.93 -3.49
CA GLY A 70 6.21 20.00 -2.66
C GLY A 70 5.01 19.60 -1.80
N ARG A 71 4.24 18.57 -2.18
CA ARG A 71 2.98 18.23 -1.51
C ARG A 71 2.89 16.78 -1.03
N GLY A 72 3.45 15.82 -1.76
CA GLY A 72 3.27 14.39 -1.54
C GLY A 72 4.53 13.64 -1.14
N GLY A 73 5.70 14.27 -1.22
CA GLY A 73 6.98 13.63 -0.92
C GLY A 73 7.20 13.38 0.58
N PRO A 74 8.28 12.66 0.94
CA PRO A 74 8.58 12.33 2.35
C PRO A 74 8.61 13.55 3.29
N ALA A 75 9.07 14.70 2.81
CA ALA A 75 9.08 15.95 3.59
C ALA A 75 7.69 16.44 3.99
N SER A 76 6.62 16.03 3.30
CA SER A 76 5.24 16.39 3.62
C SER A 76 4.61 15.54 4.73
N VAL A 77 5.30 14.50 5.19
CA VAL A 77 4.81 13.58 6.22
C VAL A 77 4.87 14.22 7.63
N GLY A 78 5.71 15.25 7.80
CA GLY A 78 5.80 16.00 9.06
C GLY A 78 6.27 15.12 10.22
N GLU A 79 5.70 15.32 11.41
CA GLU A 79 6.07 14.57 12.63
C GLU A 79 5.94 13.05 12.49
N TRP A 80 5.06 12.57 11.62
CA TRP A 80 4.83 11.13 11.41
C TRP A 80 6.02 10.42 10.75
N HIS A 81 6.89 11.19 10.09
CA HIS A 81 8.11 10.62 9.49
C HIS A 81 8.98 9.92 10.54
N ASP A 82 9.17 10.55 11.69
CA ASP A 82 10.06 10.04 12.74
C ASP A 82 9.36 9.04 13.67
N LEU A 83 8.04 9.03 13.68
CA LEU A 83 7.22 8.11 14.48
C LEU A 83 6.91 6.79 13.78
N GLN A 84 6.94 6.77 12.46
CA GLN A 84 6.72 5.55 11.68
C GLN A 84 7.99 4.70 11.63
N THR A 85 7.81 3.39 11.66
CA THR A 85 8.88 2.40 11.45
C THR A 85 8.50 1.45 10.32
N ASN A 86 9.45 0.65 9.85
CA ASN A 86 9.24 -0.29 8.73
C ASN A 86 8.59 0.39 7.52
N TRP A 87 8.94 1.66 7.30
CA TRP A 87 8.40 2.47 6.24
C TRP A 87 9.14 2.21 4.93
N HIS A 88 8.46 1.51 4.02
CA HIS A 88 9.00 1.14 2.72
C HIS A 88 8.07 1.60 1.61
N ARG A 89 8.65 2.19 0.58
CA ARG A 89 7.95 2.72 -0.59
C ARG A 89 8.46 1.99 -1.82
N ASN A 90 7.60 1.25 -2.47
CA ASN A 90 7.93 0.51 -3.68
C ASN A 90 7.08 0.99 -4.84
N LEU A 91 7.70 1.24 -5.99
CA LEU A 91 6.99 1.45 -7.24
C LEU A 91 6.99 0.13 -7.99
N LEU A 92 5.79 -0.42 -8.22
CA LEU A 92 5.57 -1.74 -8.79
C LEU A 92 4.94 -1.60 -10.17
N ASP A 93 5.48 -2.33 -11.14
CA ASP A 93 4.93 -2.50 -12.48
C ASP A 93 4.33 -3.88 -12.65
N GLY A 94 3.38 -4.05 -13.59
CA GLY A 94 2.70 -5.32 -13.88
C GLY A 94 1.18 -5.20 -13.95
N ILE A 95 0.59 -4.16 -13.36
CA ILE A 95 -0.83 -3.80 -13.55
C ILE A 95 -1.01 -2.28 -13.57
N ASP A 96 -2.04 -1.82 -14.25
CA ASP A 96 -2.35 -0.39 -14.38
C ASP A 96 -3.27 0.12 -13.27
N GLN A 97 -4.05 -0.76 -12.66
CA GLN A 97 -5.02 -0.42 -11.63
C GLN A 97 -4.90 -1.36 -10.44
N THR A 98 -4.99 -0.79 -9.23
CA THR A 98 -5.15 -1.60 -8.01
C THR A 98 -6.54 -2.24 -7.98
N PRO A 99 -6.70 -3.43 -7.38
CA PRO A 99 -8.03 -3.96 -7.14
C PRO A 99 -8.84 -2.99 -6.26
N ASP A 100 -10.14 -2.90 -6.49
CA ASP A 100 -11.07 -2.28 -5.56
C ASP A 100 -11.49 -3.34 -4.55
N VAL A 101 -10.98 -3.23 -3.32
CA VAL A 101 -11.15 -4.26 -2.30
C VAL A 101 -12.34 -3.89 -1.41
N PRO A 102 -13.48 -4.59 -1.52
CA PRO A 102 -14.63 -4.35 -0.66
C PRO A 102 -14.37 -4.83 0.78
N ALA A 103 -15.22 -4.41 1.72
CA ALA A 103 -15.02 -4.65 3.15
C ALA A 103 -15.00 -6.13 3.57
N ASP A 104 -15.56 -7.00 2.76
CA ASP A 104 -15.64 -8.45 2.96
C ASP A 104 -14.57 -9.24 2.19
N HIS A 105 -13.62 -8.54 1.59
CA HIS A 105 -12.47 -9.13 0.89
C HIS A 105 -11.15 -8.67 1.50
N TYR A 106 -10.09 -9.39 1.16
CA TYR A 106 -8.75 -9.20 1.72
C TYR A 106 -7.70 -9.18 0.63
N VAL A 107 -6.61 -8.47 0.90
CA VAL A 107 -5.41 -8.50 0.08
C VAL A 107 -4.47 -9.57 0.62
N LEU A 108 -4.09 -10.50 -0.24
CA LEU A 108 -2.96 -11.39 -0.04
C LEU A 108 -1.74 -10.77 -0.70
N LEU A 109 -0.70 -10.53 0.08
CA LEU A 109 0.56 -9.97 -0.39
C LEU A 109 1.69 -10.98 -0.19
N LEU A 110 2.36 -11.37 -1.29
CA LEU A 110 3.52 -12.25 -1.29
C LEU A 110 4.77 -11.42 -1.60
N ARG A 111 5.75 -11.38 -0.69
CA ARG A 111 6.95 -10.56 -0.81
C ARG A 111 8.15 -11.43 -1.16
N ASP A 112 8.66 -11.33 -2.38
CA ASP A 112 9.83 -12.10 -2.87
C ASP A 112 9.71 -13.63 -2.67
N VAL A 113 8.49 -14.16 -2.73
CA VAL A 113 8.22 -15.58 -2.50
C VAL A 113 7.27 -16.13 -3.57
N ARG A 114 7.81 -16.97 -4.46
CA ARG A 114 7.04 -17.67 -5.50
C ARG A 114 6.81 -19.14 -5.22
N ASP A 115 7.56 -19.70 -4.30
CA ASP A 115 7.54 -21.12 -3.92
C ASP A 115 6.44 -21.47 -2.91
N VAL A 116 5.66 -20.47 -2.50
CA VAL A 116 4.46 -20.67 -1.68
C VAL A 116 3.28 -21.02 -2.58
N GLU A 117 2.75 -22.21 -2.41
CA GLU A 117 1.51 -22.60 -3.06
C GLU A 117 0.34 -21.88 -2.41
N VAL A 118 -0.31 -21.02 -3.19
CA VAL A 118 -1.50 -20.29 -2.75
C VAL A 118 -2.68 -20.66 -3.62
N PRO A 119 -3.79 -21.15 -3.05
CA PRO A 119 -4.98 -21.54 -3.79
C PRO A 119 -5.84 -20.30 -4.16
N ALA A 120 -5.18 -19.26 -4.70
CA ALA A 120 -5.82 -18.04 -5.15
C ALA A 120 -5.08 -17.46 -6.35
N PRO A 121 -5.75 -16.79 -7.28
CA PRO A 121 -5.10 -16.05 -8.35
C PRO A 121 -4.20 -14.94 -7.79
N VAL A 122 -2.96 -14.91 -8.23
CA VAL A 122 -1.97 -13.92 -7.83
C VAL A 122 -1.41 -13.23 -9.07
N THR A 123 -1.44 -11.91 -9.09
CA THR A 123 -0.76 -11.10 -10.09
C THR A 123 0.62 -10.72 -9.57
N TRP A 124 1.66 -11.04 -10.33
CA TRP A 124 3.04 -10.72 -9.97
C TRP A 124 3.45 -9.36 -10.51
N LEU A 125 3.96 -8.53 -9.61
CA LEU A 125 4.42 -7.17 -9.86
C LEU A 125 5.93 -7.09 -9.59
N HIS A 126 6.63 -6.24 -10.34
CA HIS A 126 8.07 -6.07 -10.21
C HIS A 126 8.41 -4.68 -9.70
N ALA A 127 9.33 -4.59 -8.74
CA ALA A 127 9.79 -3.31 -8.22
C ALA A 127 10.72 -2.61 -9.21
N ILE A 128 10.27 -1.46 -9.71
CA ILE A 128 10.99 -0.67 -10.71
C ILE A 128 11.60 0.62 -10.14
N GLY A 129 11.22 1.01 -8.92
CA GLY A 129 11.70 2.28 -8.34
C GLY A 129 11.44 2.43 -6.85
N LEU A 130 11.86 3.58 -6.33
CA LEU A 130 11.86 3.98 -4.93
C LEU A 130 12.77 3.08 -4.07
N ASP A 131 12.32 2.65 -2.89
CA ASP A 131 13.16 1.95 -1.92
C ASP A 131 13.54 0.52 -2.36
N ARG A 132 12.74 -0.10 -3.24
CA ARG A 132 12.93 -1.48 -3.71
C ARG A 132 13.18 -2.46 -2.56
N SER A 133 12.39 -2.35 -1.50
CA SER A 133 12.48 -3.25 -0.34
C SER A 133 12.01 -4.68 -0.65
N VAL A 134 11.42 -4.89 -1.81
CA VAL A 134 11.13 -6.17 -2.45
C VAL A 134 11.57 -6.10 -3.90
N ALA A 135 11.99 -7.23 -4.48
CA ALA A 135 12.25 -7.31 -5.92
C ALA A 135 10.95 -7.55 -6.70
N GLU A 136 10.09 -8.38 -6.14
CA GLU A 136 8.77 -8.68 -6.71
C GLU A 136 7.72 -8.87 -5.60
N CYS A 137 6.47 -8.71 -6.01
CA CYS A 137 5.34 -8.82 -5.11
C CYS A 137 4.17 -9.51 -5.80
N GLY A 138 3.65 -10.58 -5.19
CA GLY A 138 2.41 -11.22 -5.60
C GLY A 138 1.22 -10.55 -4.93
N LEU A 139 0.27 -10.06 -5.72
CA LEU A 139 -0.94 -9.41 -5.23
C LEU A 139 -2.16 -10.27 -5.57
N GLY A 140 -2.87 -10.73 -4.55
CA GLY A 140 -4.11 -11.50 -4.67
C GLY A 140 -5.27 -10.83 -3.96
N LEU A 141 -6.48 -10.99 -4.51
CA LEU A 141 -7.74 -10.63 -3.86
C LEU A 141 -8.44 -11.92 -3.43
N ILE A 142 -8.74 -12.05 -2.14
CA ILE A 142 -9.35 -13.25 -1.57
C ILE A 142 -10.58 -12.92 -0.73
N GLY A 143 -11.61 -13.77 -0.77
CA GLY A 143 -12.83 -13.62 0.03
C GLY A 143 -12.72 -14.31 1.41
N ASP A 144 -11.90 -15.37 1.54
CA ASP A 144 -11.68 -16.08 2.79
C ASP A 144 -10.20 -16.06 3.18
N PRO A 145 -9.81 -15.39 4.27
CA PRO A 145 -8.43 -15.32 4.73
C PRO A 145 -8.00 -16.57 5.50
N GLY A 146 -8.95 -17.40 6.00
CA GLY A 146 -8.67 -18.51 6.91
C GLY A 146 -7.58 -19.46 6.43
N PRO A 147 -7.59 -19.94 5.17
CA PRO A 147 -6.55 -20.82 4.64
C PRO A 147 -5.13 -20.23 4.69
N PHE A 148 -4.99 -18.90 4.72
CA PHE A 148 -3.70 -18.21 4.67
C PHE A 148 -3.20 -17.69 6.02
N GLU A 149 -4.05 -17.62 7.04
CA GLU A 149 -3.67 -17.04 8.35
C GLU A 149 -2.52 -17.80 9.02
N ALA A 150 -2.57 -19.13 9.01
CA ALA A 150 -1.52 -19.96 9.59
C ALA A 150 -0.18 -19.78 8.87
N LEU A 151 -0.21 -19.56 7.57
CA LEU A 151 0.98 -19.31 6.76
C LEU A 151 1.53 -17.92 7.07
N ALA A 152 0.69 -16.90 7.06
CA ALA A 152 1.09 -15.52 7.36
C ALA A 152 1.65 -15.33 8.78
N ARG A 153 1.21 -16.16 9.75
CA ARG A 153 1.79 -16.16 11.11
C ARG A 153 3.20 -16.78 11.17
N ARG A 154 3.58 -17.62 10.21
CA ARG A 154 4.86 -18.33 10.18
C ARG A 154 5.87 -17.71 9.24
N ASP A 155 5.41 -16.98 8.23
CA ASP A 155 6.27 -16.38 7.20
C ASP A 155 5.83 -14.93 6.93
N ASP A 156 6.63 -13.96 7.39
CA ASP A 156 6.37 -12.53 7.23
C ASP A 156 6.42 -12.06 5.75
N ARG A 157 6.88 -12.91 4.83
CA ARG A 157 6.80 -12.66 3.40
C ARG A 157 5.39 -12.88 2.85
N VAL A 158 4.52 -13.56 3.61
CA VAL A 158 3.09 -13.74 3.31
C VAL A 158 2.28 -12.86 4.25
N ARG A 159 1.58 -11.87 3.72
CA ARG A 159 0.81 -10.93 4.50
C ARG A 159 -0.64 -10.90 4.07
N LEU A 160 -1.50 -10.76 5.04
CA LEU A 160 -2.94 -10.63 4.85
C LEU A 160 -3.42 -9.30 5.37
N TYR A 161 -4.11 -8.55 4.54
CA TYR A 161 -4.60 -7.23 4.88
C TYR A 161 -6.10 -7.11 4.64
N ARG A 162 -6.81 -6.53 5.60
CA ARG A 162 -8.19 -6.09 5.43
C ARG A 162 -8.23 -4.61 5.03
N PRO A 163 -9.19 -4.16 4.22
CA PRO A 163 -9.36 -2.74 3.95
C PRO A 163 -9.80 -2.00 5.22
N ILE A 164 -9.22 -0.81 5.44
CA ILE A 164 -9.63 0.14 6.48
C ILE A 164 -10.15 1.45 5.89
N SER A 165 -10.24 1.51 4.57
CA SER A 165 -10.93 2.56 3.82
C SER A 165 -11.55 1.97 2.55
N GLY A 166 -12.55 2.63 2.00
CA GLY A 166 -12.92 2.43 0.60
C GLY A 166 -11.81 2.92 -0.32
N LYS A 167 -11.86 2.52 -1.60
CA LYS A 167 -10.97 3.05 -2.64
C LYS A 167 -11.40 4.47 -3.00
N ILE A 168 -10.51 5.44 -2.75
CA ILE A 168 -10.71 6.85 -3.07
C ILE A 168 -10.07 7.12 -4.43
N ARG A 169 -10.79 7.78 -5.32
CA ARG A 169 -10.31 8.15 -6.66
C ARG A 169 -10.02 9.64 -6.72
N ALA A 170 -9.01 10.03 -7.50
CA ALA A 170 -8.78 11.43 -7.83
C ALA A 170 -10.03 11.99 -8.52
N GLN A 171 -10.45 13.18 -8.15
CA GLN A 171 -11.50 13.88 -8.88
C GLN A 171 -10.94 14.20 -10.27
N GLY A 172 -11.68 13.82 -11.32
CA GLY A 172 -11.26 14.07 -12.68
C GLY A 172 -10.96 15.57 -12.86
N HIS A 173 -9.73 15.89 -13.25
CA HIS A 173 -9.47 17.18 -13.84
C HIS A 173 -10.16 17.11 -15.20
N SER A 174 -11.31 17.78 -15.35
CA SER A 174 -11.91 18.03 -16.65
C SER A 174 -10.86 18.79 -17.45
N GLU A 175 -10.35 18.17 -18.52
CA GLU A 175 -9.60 18.83 -19.56
C GLU A 175 -10.47 19.88 -20.26
#